data_11f1761b7033913cc2136a2fe5b58596
#
_entry.id   11f1761b7033913cc2136a2fe5b58596
#
_cell.length_a   1.000
_cell.length_b   1.000
_cell.length_c   1.000
_cell.angle_alpha   90.00
_cell.angle_beta   90.00
_cell.angle_gamma   90.00
#
_symmetry.space_group_name_H-M   'P 1'
#
loop_
_entity.id
_entity.type
_entity.pdbx_description
1 polymer ?
#
loop_
_entity_poly.entity_id
_entity_poly.type
_entity_poly.pdbx_seq_one_letter_code
_entity_poly.pdbx_strand_id
1 'polypeptide(L)'
;MRAVIVDWSRSPFTRAHRGGLADVRPDEMAGQVARTLLQRNSIEPALIDDILVGCAYPEGEQGYNIGRIITYLGGLPNSVPGATFNRLCGSSMQSILTAASHIMSGWGECFLCGGVESMSRVMRRGFNWSPHPVLESSYSQAYVNMGITAENVADLHGISREEQERFALTSHQKATEALQAGYFDDELAPISKPDCEIHQDDCIRPETSLESMSHLPPAFTEGGSVTAATSSPLTDGTAFSLVCSEKFALANGLTPIAAVIAGAITGCPPDLMGLGPISATELVLQRAGWEISDVDLFELNEAFSSQSIVCVKQLGLDPQLVNLDGGAIAIGHPLGASGARVTCKAASLLTRTGGQRAIATMCIGGGMGIATALERV
;
A
#
# COMPACT_ATOMS: atom_id res chain seq x y z
N MET A 1 -6.36 -19.88 15.51
CA MET A 1 -6.92 -20.04 14.14
C MET A 1 -5.94 -19.43 13.17
N ARG A 2 -5.78 -19.94 11.95
CA ARG A 2 -4.93 -19.38 10.90
C ARG A 2 -5.73 -18.33 10.14
N ALA A 3 -5.19 -17.13 9.99
CA ALA A 3 -5.81 -16.07 9.18
C ALA A 3 -5.27 -16.17 7.74
N VAL A 4 -6.14 -16.11 6.77
CA VAL A 4 -5.82 -16.25 5.34
C VAL A 4 -6.38 -15.09 4.53
N ILE A 5 -5.66 -14.66 3.53
CA ILE A 5 -6.14 -13.80 2.46
C ILE A 5 -6.76 -14.70 1.40
N VAL A 6 -8.02 -14.46 1.06
CA VAL A 6 -8.75 -15.25 0.06
C VAL A 6 -8.68 -14.59 -1.30
N ASP A 7 -8.95 -13.30 -1.35
CA ASP A 7 -8.99 -12.54 -2.58
C ASP A 7 -8.77 -11.05 -2.31
N TRP A 8 -8.48 -10.28 -3.34
CA TRP A 8 -8.33 -8.85 -3.25
C TRP A 8 -8.63 -8.16 -4.58
N SER A 9 -8.96 -6.89 -4.48
CA SER A 9 -9.15 -6.05 -5.65
C SER A 9 -8.77 -4.61 -5.34
N ARG A 10 -8.43 -3.86 -6.38
CA ARG A 10 -8.16 -2.43 -6.28
C ARG A 10 -8.80 -1.66 -7.42
N SER A 11 -9.04 -0.39 -7.21
CA SER A 11 -9.29 0.51 -8.33
C SER A 11 -8.04 0.61 -9.21
N PRO A 12 -8.15 1.10 -10.44
CA PRO A 12 -7.03 1.76 -11.08
C PRO A 12 -6.41 2.79 -10.14
N PHE A 13 -5.09 2.93 -10.15
CA PHE A 13 -4.39 3.99 -9.45
C PHE A 13 -4.09 5.11 -10.44
N THR A 14 -4.64 6.29 -10.19
CA THR A 14 -4.51 7.40 -11.12
C THR A 14 -3.86 8.61 -10.47
N ARG A 15 -3.15 9.41 -11.28
CA ARG A 15 -2.47 10.59 -10.76
C ARG A 15 -3.45 11.59 -10.19
N ALA A 16 -3.19 12.04 -8.98
CA ALA A 16 -4.01 13.07 -8.35
C ALA A 16 -4.07 14.34 -9.20
N HIS A 17 -5.21 15.02 -9.16
CA HIS A 17 -5.55 16.26 -9.85
C HIS A 17 -5.63 16.19 -11.39
N ARG A 18 -5.20 15.08 -12.01
CA ARG A 18 -5.12 14.95 -13.49
C ARG A 18 -5.63 13.63 -14.03
N GLY A 19 -5.66 12.59 -13.19
CA GLY A 19 -6.06 11.23 -13.57
C GLY A 19 -7.57 11.06 -13.57
N GLY A 20 -8.02 9.92 -14.06
CA GLY A 20 -9.43 9.61 -14.22
C GLY A 20 -10.25 9.58 -12.92
N LEU A 21 -9.60 9.39 -11.77
CA LEU A 21 -10.26 9.35 -10.45
C LEU A 21 -10.28 10.71 -9.72
N ALA A 22 -9.69 11.76 -10.28
CA ALA A 22 -9.54 13.05 -9.60
C ALA A 22 -10.86 13.70 -9.17
N ASP A 23 -11.95 13.44 -9.87
CA ASP A 23 -13.31 13.93 -9.59
C ASP A 23 -14.23 12.89 -8.92
N VAL A 24 -13.73 11.67 -8.68
CA VAL A 24 -14.48 10.62 -8.01
C VAL A 24 -14.37 10.74 -6.49
N ARG A 25 -15.50 10.68 -5.79
CA ARG A 25 -15.50 10.65 -4.32
C ARG A 25 -14.79 9.39 -3.80
N PRO A 26 -13.88 9.51 -2.82
CA PRO A 26 -13.14 8.36 -2.30
C PRO A 26 -14.04 7.31 -1.63
N ASP A 27 -15.10 7.71 -0.93
CA ASP A 27 -16.06 6.81 -0.33
C ASP A 27 -16.83 6.00 -1.38
N GLU A 28 -17.25 6.64 -2.49
CA GLU A 28 -17.91 5.98 -3.61
C GLU A 28 -16.97 4.98 -4.33
N MET A 29 -15.76 5.43 -4.65
CA MET A 29 -14.73 4.57 -5.26
C MET A 29 -14.47 3.32 -4.40
N ALA A 30 -14.31 3.50 -3.10
CA ALA A 30 -14.06 2.40 -2.17
C ALA A 30 -15.27 1.46 -2.05
N GLY A 31 -16.50 2.01 -2.06
CA GLY A 31 -17.73 1.22 -2.07
C GLY A 31 -17.86 0.35 -3.32
N GLN A 32 -17.46 0.84 -4.49
CA GLN A 32 -17.49 0.07 -5.74
C GLN A 32 -16.51 -1.11 -5.69
N VAL A 33 -15.26 -0.90 -5.26
CA VAL A 33 -14.26 -1.98 -5.15
C VAL A 33 -14.67 -3.02 -4.09
N ALA A 34 -15.18 -2.57 -2.95
CA ALA A 34 -15.70 -3.48 -1.91
C ALA A 34 -16.83 -4.38 -2.45
N ARG A 35 -17.78 -3.79 -3.17
CA ARG A 35 -18.90 -4.52 -3.81
C ARG A 35 -18.40 -5.52 -4.85
N THR A 36 -17.49 -5.12 -5.72
CA THR A 36 -16.90 -5.98 -6.75
C THR A 36 -16.23 -7.20 -6.11
N LEU A 37 -15.45 -6.99 -5.06
CA LEU A 37 -14.75 -8.08 -4.36
C LEU A 37 -15.74 -9.07 -3.72
N LEU A 38 -16.80 -8.59 -3.07
CA LEU A 38 -17.82 -9.44 -2.48
C LEU A 38 -18.60 -10.25 -3.53
N GLN A 39 -18.98 -9.61 -4.63
CA GLN A 39 -19.69 -10.26 -5.74
C GLN A 39 -18.83 -11.33 -6.41
N ARG A 40 -17.54 -11.04 -6.66
CA ARG A 40 -16.62 -11.99 -7.29
C ARG A 40 -16.47 -13.28 -6.46
N ASN A 41 -16.49 -13.17 -5.15
CA ASN A 41 -16.37 -14.30 -4.24
C ASN A 41 -17.72 -14.95 -3.87
N SER A 42 -18.84 -14.41 -4.36
CA SER A 42 -20.20 -14.90 -4.06
C SER A 42 -20.46 -15.04 -2.55
N ILE A 43 -19.82 -14.19 -1.73
CA ILE A 43 -19.97 -14.24 -0.28
C ILE A 43 -21.24 -13.49 0.14
N GLU A 44 -22.01 -14.09 1.04
CA GLU A 44 -23.16 -13.42 1.66
C GLU A 44 -22.67 -12.25 2.50
N PRO A 45 -23.04 -10.98 2.18
CA PRO A 45 -22.50 -9.80 2.87
C PRO A 45 -22.73 -9.80 4.38
N ALA A 46 -23.77 -10.48 4.86
CA ALA A 46 -24.08 -10.60 6.29
C ALA A 46 -23.09 -11.48 7.08
N LEU A 47 -22.24 -12.25 6.38
CA LEU A 47 -21.18 -13.07 6.99
C LEU A 47 -19.89 -12.28 7.28
N ILE A 48 -19.81 -11.02 6.85
CA ILE A 48 -18.70 -10.14 7.16
C ILE A 48 -18.86 -9.63 8.60
N ASP A 49 -17.88 -9.92 9.45
CA ASP A 49 -17.89 -9.48 10.85
C ASP A 49 -17.61 -7.99 10.99
N ASP A 50 -16.70 -7.42 10.15
CA ASP A 50 -16.38 -5.99 10.18
C ASP A 50 -15.70 -5.54 8.87
N ILE A 51 -15.83 -4.25 8.55
CA ILE A 51 -15.03 -3.55 7.53
C ILE A 51 -13.93 -2.73 8.21
N LEU A 52 -12.68 -3.02 7.90
CA LEU A 52 -11.51 -2.36 8.46
C LEU A 52 -10.80 -1.55 7.37
N VAL A 53 -10.92 -0.22 7.41
CA VAL A 53 -10.49 0.65 6.32
C VAL A 53 -9.36 1.57 6.77
N GLY A 54 -8.24 1.50 6.06
CA GLY A 54 -7.12 2.42 6.19
C GLY A 54 -7.35 3.73 5.44
N CYS A 55 -7.08 4.87 6.09
CA CYS A 55 -7.09 6.18 5.47
C CYS A 55 -6.05 7.07 6.15
N ALA A 56 -5.16 7.70 5.37
CA ALA A 56 -4.10 8.54 5.93
C ALA A 56 -4.59 9.91 6.36
N TYR A 57 -5.53 10.49 5.61
CA TYR A 57 -6.13 11.79 5.92
C TYR A 57 -7.65 11.68 5.99
N PRO A 58 -8.19 11.16 7.12
CA PRO A 58 -9.62 10.91 7.30
C PRO A 58 -10.39 12.23 7.57
N GLU A 59 -10.41 13.12 6.61
CA GLU A 59 -11.11 14.41 6.62
C GLU A 59 -12.00 14.56 5.38
N GLY A 60 -12.93 15.51 5.40
CA GLY A 60 -13.84 15.77 4.29
C GLY A 60 -14.59 14.52 3.87
N GLU A 61 -14.50 14.14 2.61
CA GLU A 61 -15.14 12.94 2.04
C GLU A 61 -14.51 11.61 2.53
N GLN A 62 -13.36 11.67 3.19
CA GLN A 62 -12.69 10.55 3.85
C GLN A 62 -12.95 10.53 5.37
N GLY A 63 -13.71 11.50 5.88
CA GLY A 63 -14.03 11.66 7.29
C GLY A 63 -15.20 10.82 7.80
N TYR A 64 -15.65 11.14 9.00
CA TYR A 64 -16.82 10.54 9.67
C TYR A 64 -16.79 8.99 9.69
N ASN A 65 -15.67 8.38 10.04
CA ASN A 65 -15.49 6.94 10.00
C ASN A 65 -15.82 6.36 8.61
N ILE A 66 -14.97 6.67 7.63
CA ILE A 66 -15.17 6.24 6.24
C ILE A 66 -15.38 4.72 6.11
N GLY A 67 -14.81 3.90 7.01
CA GLY A 67 -15.06 2.46 7.06
C GLY A 67 -16.54 2.15 7.20
N ARG A 68 -17.27 2.86 8.06
CA ARG A 68 -18.72 2.69 8.19
C ARG A 68 -19.49 3.22 6.98
N ILE A 69 -19.06 4.31 6.38
CA ILE A 69 -19.69 4.85 5.16
C ILE A 69 -19.56 3.85 4.01
N ILE A 70 -18.39 3.23 3.86
CA ILE A 70 -18.15 2.21 2.84
C ILE A 70 -19.03 0.98 3.06
N THR A 71 -19.39 0.62 4.30
CA THR A 71 -20.35 -0.46 4.57
C THR A 71 -21.66 -0.23 3.81
N TYR A 72 -22.21 0.97 3.85
CA TYR A 72 -23.45 1.32 3.15
C TYR A 72 -23.26 1.35 1.63
N LEU A 73 -22.21 2.01 1.15
CA LEU A 73 -21.91 2.14 -0.28
C LEU A 73 -21.51 0.81 -0.92
N GLY A 74 -20.88 -0.08 -0.17
CA GLY A 74 -20.53 -1.44 -0.58
C GLY A 74 -21.72 -2.41 -0.64
N GLY A 75 -22.90 -2.00 -0.16
CA GLY A 75 -24.11 -2.82 -0.16
C GLY A 75 -24.15 -3.87 0.96
N LEU A 76 -23.39 -3.68 2.04
CA LEU A 76 -23.45 -4.56 3.20
C LEU A 76 -24.65 -4.18 4.09
N PRO A 77 -25.23 -5.14 4.83
CA PRO A 77 -26.33 -4.88 5.74
C PRO A 77 -25.91 -4.03 6.94
N ASN A 78 -26.88 -3.38 7.59
CA ASN A 78 -26.63 -2.53 8.75
C ASN A 78 -26.00 -3.25 9.94
N SER A 79 -26.10 -4.57 9.99
CA SER A 79 -25.48 -5.41 11.01
C SER A 79 -23.95 -5.45 10.91
N VAL A 80 -23.38 -5.21 9.73
CA VAL A 80 -21.93 -5.17 9.55
C VAL A 80 -21.39 -3.81 9.99
N PRO A 81 -20.56 -3.74 11.01
CA PRO A 81 -19.95 -2.50 11.47
C PRO A 81 -18.87 -2.00 10.49
N GLY A 82 -18.14 -0.97 10.87
CA GLY A 82 -17.00 -0.48 10.09
C GLY A 82 -16.12 0.41 10.93
N ALA A 83 -14.80 0.30 10.76
CA ALA A 83 -13.81 1.10 11.45
C ALA A 83 -12.79 1.72 10.49
N THR A 84 -12.28 2.89 10.86
CA THR A 84 -11.22 3.59 10.11
C THR A 84 -9.92 3.57 10.90
N PHE A 85 -8.84 3.15 10.24
CA PHE A 85 -7.49 3.12 10.81
C PHE A 85 -6.62 4.20 10.17
N ASN A 86 -5.87 4.91 10.99
CA ASN A 86 -4.86 5.82 10.52
C ASN A 86 -3.48 5.42 11.07
N ARG A 87 -2.65 4.91 10.20
CA ARG A 87 -1.21 4.76 10.34
C ARG A 87 -0.54 5.34 9.10
N LEU A 88 -1.02 6.48 8.63
CA LEU A 88 -0.57 7.13 7.39
C LEU A 88 -0.44 6.10 6.24
N CYS A 89 0.71 6.02 5.56
CA CYS A 89 0.91 5.11 4.43
C CYS A 89 0.64 3.62 4.77
N GLY A 90 0.85 3.20 6.02
CA GLY A 90 0.66 1.82 6.47
C GLY A 90 -0.77 1.45 6.87
N SER A 91 -1.75 2.33 6.68
CA SER A 91 -3.10 2.19 7.23
C SER A 91 -3.82 0.91 6.80
N SER A 92 -3.81 0.55 5.53
CA SER A 92 -4.49 -0.66 5.06
C SER A 92 -3.71 -1.96 5.33
N MET A 93 -2.38 -1.92 5.46
CA MET A 93 -1.65 -3.07 5.99
C MET A 93 -2.00 -3.30 7.47
N GLN A 94 -2.14 -2.20 8.24
CA GLN A 94 -2.64 -2.28 9.62
C GLN A 94 -4.02 -2.92 9.69
N SER A 95 -4.94 -2.60 8.77
CA SER A 95 -6.27 -3.20 8.77
C SER A 95 -6.22 -4.71 8.56
N ILE A 96 -5.39 -5.20 7.63
CA ILE A 96 -5.15 -6.65 7.41
C ILE A 96 -4.56 -7.31 8.65
N LEU A 97 -3.54 -6.71 9.27
CA LEU A 97 -2.93 -7.24 10.50
C LEU A 97 -3.90 -7.26 11.68
N THR A 98 -4.80 -6.26 11.77
CA THR A 98 -5.85 -6.22 12.78
C THR A 98 -6.87 -7.35 12.59
N ALA A 99 -7.34 -7.57 11.36
CA ALA A 99 -8.21 -8.70 11.04
C ALA A 99 -7.56 -10.05 11.36
N ALA A 100 -6.30 -10.24 10.96
CA ALA A 100 -5.56 -11.45 11.27
C ALA A 100 -5.45 -11.67 12.79
N SER A 101 -5.19 -10.62 13.55
CA SER A 101 -5.14 -10.68 15.02
C SER A 101 -6.51 -11.03 15.62
N HIS A 102 -7.61 -10.45 15.13
CA HIS A 102 -8.96 -10.76 15.58
C HIS A 102 -9.31 -12.24 15.30
N ILE A 103 -8.99 -12.73 14.10
CA ILE A 103 -9.19 -14.14 13.75
C ILE A 103 -8.40 -15.07 14.68
N MET A 104 -7.12 -14.79 14.89
CA MET A 104 -6.25 -15.57 15.76
C MET A 104 -6.74 -15.59 17.22
N SER A 105 -7.36 -14.49 17.67
CA SER A 105 -7.92 -14.32 19.02
C SER A 105 -9.37 -14.80 19.16
N GLY A 106 -10.02 -15.20 18.06
CA GLY A 106 -11.40 -15.67 18.06
C GLY A 106 -12.46 -14.58 18.15
N TRP A 107 -12.16 -13.36 17.71
CA TRP A 107 -13.07 -12.20 17.72
C TRP A 107 -13.84 -12.00 16.42
N GLY A 108 -13.73 -12.92 15.50
CA GLY A 108 -14.41 -12.95 14.22
C GLY A 108 -13.75 -13.93 13.27
N GLU A 109 -14.41 -14.21 12.15
CA GLU A 109 -13.97 -15.19 11.17
C GLU A 109 -13.80 -14.62 9.76
N CYS A 110 -14.44 -13.47 9.43
CA CYS A 110 -14.41 -12.90 8.09
C CYS A 110 -14.45 -11.37 8.09
N PHE A 111 -13.46 -10.75 7.50
CA PHE A 111 -13.27 -9.30 7.47
C PHE A 111 -13.02 -8.79 6.06
N LEU A 112 -13.62 -7.66 5.73
CA LEU A 112 -13.26 -6.90 4.54
C LEU A 112 -12.23 -5.83 4.95
N CYS A 113 -10.97 -6.00 4.52
CA CYS A 113 -9.85 -5.17 4.91
C CYS A 113 -9.33 -4.37 3.73
N GLY A 114 -9.09 -3.11 3.89
CA GLY A 114 -8.55 -2.32 2.79
C GLY A 114 -8.20 -0.91 3.18
N GLY A 115 -8.16 -0.06 2.19
CA GLY A 115 -7.94 1.36 2.42
C GLY A 115 -8.18 2.20 1.18
N VAL A 116 -8.28 3.48 1.40
CA VAL A 116 -8.60 4.47 0.37
C VAL A 116 -7.80 5.75 0.61
N GLU A 117 -7.42 6.39 -0.47
CA GLU A 117 -6.92 7.76 -0.45
C GLU A 117 -7.27 8.46 -1.76
N SER A 118 -7.85 9.64 -1.67
CA SER A 118 -7.92 10.59 -2.77
C SER A 118 -7.08 11.81 -2.42
N MET A 119 -5.89 11.88 -2.99
CA MET A 119 -5.01 13.04 -2.80
C MET A 119 -5.43 14.22 -3.67
N SER A 120 -6.41 14.01 -4.56
CA SER A 120 -7.09 15.07 -5.32
C SER A 120 -8.08 15.84 -4.48
N ARG A 121 -8.88 15.14 -3.68
CA ARG A 121 -10.05 15.71 -2.99
C ARG A 121 -9.78 16.01 -1.52
N VAL A 122 -8.86 15.29 -0.89
CA VAL A 122 -8.39 15.56 0.47
C VAL A 122 -6.88 15.78 0.41
N MET A 123 -6.48 17.03 0.61
CA MET A 123 -5.06 17.40 0.49
C MET A 123 -4.22 16.74 1.58
N ARG A 124 -2.97 16.50 1.26
CA ARG A 124 -2.00 16.01 2.24
C ARG A 124 -1.91 16.99 3.43
N ARG A 125 -1.92 16.47 4.65
CA ARG A 125 -2.07 17.16 5.95
C ARG A 125 -3.51 17.54 6.30
N GLY A 126 -4.50 17.18 5.47
CA GLY A 126 -5.91 17.50 5.71
C GLY A 126 -6.24 18.97 5.48
N PHE A 127 -7.46 19.36 5.88
CA PHE A 127 -7.96 20.73 5.74
C PHE A 127 -7.69 21.59 7.00
N ASN A 128 -7.47 20.93 8.15
CA ASN A 128 -7.31 21.59 9.45
C ASN A 128 -5.94 21.25 10.05
N TRP A 129 -4.87 21.59 9.34
CA TRP A 129 -3.51 21.36 9.82
C TRP A 129 -3.25 22.13 11.14
N SER A 130 -3.00 21.40 12.23
CA SER A 130 -2.75 21.94 13.55
C SER A 130 -1.65 21.16 14.28
N PRO A 131 -0.38 21.42 13.97
CA PRO A 131 0.75 20.77 14.63
C PRO A 131 0.80 21.16 16.11
N HIS A 132 1.32 20.27 16.95
CA HIS A 132 1.50 20.56 18.36
C HIS A 132 2.60 21.62 18.57
N PRO A 133 2.33 22.76 19.22
CA PRO A 133 3.29 23.89 19.28
C PRO A 133 4.66 23.53 19.87
N VAL A 134 4.67 22.65 20.89
CA VAL A 134 5.95 22.20 21.49
C VAL A 134 6.75 21.36 20.51
N LEU A 135 6.13 20.44 19.80
CA LEU A 135 6.83 19.61 18.80
C LEU A 135 7.29 20.44 17.60
N GLU A 136 6.48 21.40 17.16
CA GLU A 136 6.84 22.28 16.06
C GLU A 136 8.09 23.12 16.37
N SER A 137 8.24 23.55 17.63
CA SER A 137 9.37 24.35 18.08
C SER A 137 10.62 23.56 18.51
N SER A 138 10.43 22.40 19.17
CA SER A 138 11.53 21.63 19.79
C SER A 138 11.88 20.33 19.07
N TYR A 139 10.99 19.81 18.23
CA TYR A 139 11.18 18.56 17.48
C TYR A 139 10.43 18.61 16.15
N SER A 140 10.76 19.59 15.31
CA SER A 140 10.09 19.87 14.03
C SER A 140 10.15 18.69 13.05
N GLN A 141 11.14 17.78 13.21
CA GLN A 141 11.24 16.56 12.42
C GLN A 141 9.97 15.69 12.50
N ALA A 142 9.18 15.77 13.60
CA ALA A 142 7.90 15.07 13.69
C ALA A 142 6.94 15.36 12.53
N TYR A 143 7.07 16.54 11.92
CA TYR A 143 6.20 17.02 10.83
C TYR A 143 6.94 17.26 9.51
N VAL A 144 8.15 16.72 9.37
CA VAL A 144 9.00 16.91 8.20
C VAL A 144 8.31 16.46 6.91
N ASN A 145 8.59 17.15 5.82
CA ASN A 145 8.10 16.74 4.49
C ASN A 145 8.78 15.44 4.04
N MET A 146 7.99 14.51 3.49
CA MET A 146 8.50 13.19 3.09
C MET A 146 9.61 13.27 2.03
N GLY A 147 9.54 14.24 1.12
CA GLY A 147 10.61 14.44 0.14
C GLY A 147 11.94 14.90 0.78
N ILE A 148 11.87 15.69 1.85
CA ILE A 148 13.07 16.04 2.63
C ILE A 148 13.63 14.79 3.33
N THR A 149 12.79 13.90 3.83
CA THR A 149 13.28 12.62 4.41
C THR A 149 13.98 11.75 3.37
N ALA A 150 13.52 11.80 2.11
CA ALA A 150 14.15 11.08 1.01
C ALA A 150 15.53 11.66 0.63
N GLU A 151 15.67 12.99 0.66
CA GLU A 151 16.98 13.65 0.52
C GLU A 151 17.90 13.27 1.68
N ASN A 152 17.42 13.33 2.92
CA ASN A 152 18.21 12.96 4.10
C ASN A 152 18.74 11.52 3.99
N VAL A 153 17.92 10.59 3.52
CA VAL A 153 18.33 9.19 3.31
C VAL A 153 19.35 9.10 2.17
N ALA A 154 19.16 9.84 1.08
CA ALA A 154 20.11 9.87 -0.04
C ALA A 154 21.47 10.39 0.42
N ASP A 155 21.51 11.51 1.14
CA ASP A 155 22.74 12.13 1.66
C ASP A 155 23.43 11.22 2.68
N LEU A 156 22.70 10.69 3.66
CA LEU A 156 23.25 9.85 4.72
C LEU A 156 23.92 8.58 4.17
N HIS A 157 23.37 8.01 3.11
CA HIS A 157 23.84 6.74 2.53
C HIS A 157 24.59 6.92 1.20
N GLY A 158 24.81 8.14 0.75
CA GLY A 158 25.54 8.45 -0.46
C GLY A 158 24.88 7.91 -1.73
N ILE A 159 23.53 7.91 -1.77
CA ILE A 159 22.78 7.45 -2.94
C ILE A 159 22.73 8.56 -3.98
N SER A 160 23.42 8.34 -5.09
CA SER A 160 23.47 9.33 -6.17
C SER A 160 22.13 9.49 -6.89
N ARG A 161 21.94 10.61 -7.55
CA ARG A 161 20.77 10.85 -8.40
C ARG A 161 20.66 9.80 -9.52
N GLU A 162 21.76 9.42 -10.12
CA GLU A 162 21.79 8.42 -11.19
C GLU A 162 21.32 7.05 -10.70
N GLU A 163 21.73 6.62 -9.49
CA GLU A 163 21.22 5.38 -8.89
C GLU A 163 19.70 5.44 -8.66
N GLN A 164 19.20 6.58 -8.20
CA GLN A 164 17.75 6.78 -7.99
C GLN A 164 16.98 6.71 -9.32
N GLU A 165 17.50 7.35 -10.37
CA GLU A 165 16.88 7.33 -11.71
C GLU A 165 16.89 5.94 -12.33
N ARG A 166 17.98 5.17 -12.18
CA ARG A 166 18.06 3.76 -12.62
C ARG A 166 17.04 2.88 -11.90
N PHE A 167 16.88 3.07 -10.60
CA PHE A 167 15.87 2.36 -9.82
C PHE A 167 14.45 2.68 -10.32
N ALA A 168 14.13 3.94 -10.51
CA ALA A 168 12.84 4.39 -11.02
C ALA A 168 12.56 3.84 -12.44
N LEU A 169 13.57 3.85 -13.32
CA LEU A 169 13.46 3.26 -14.65
C LEU A 169 13.10 1.77 -14.57
N THR A 170 13.81 1.02 -13.71
CA THR A 170 13.54 -0.41 -13.51
C THR A 170 12.12 -0.66 -13.00
N SER A 171 11.61 0.17 -12.08
CA SER A 171 10.22 0.07 -11.60
C SER A 171 9.22 0.27 -12.75
N HIS A 172 9.41 1.28 -13.60
CA HIS A 172 8.55 1.50 -14.77
C HIS A 172 8.65 0.39 -15.81
N GLN A 173 9.84 -0.16 -16.06
CA GLN A 173 10.04 -1.29 -16.97
C GLN A 173 9.27 -2.53 -16.49
N LYS A 174 9.47 -2.94 -15.24
CA LYS A 174 8.75 -4.06 -14.63
C LYS A 174 7.23 -3.86 -14.70
N ALA A 175 6.74 -2.66 -14.35
CA ALA A 175 5.31 -2.36 -14.39
C ALA A 175 4.75 -2.37 -15.83
N THR A 176 5.53 -1.92 -16.81
CA THR A 176 5.15 -1.97 -18.23
C THR A 176 5.06 -3.40 -18.74
N GLU A 177 6.05 -4.23 -18.41
CA GLU A 177 6.05 -5.66 -18.76
C GLU A 177 4.87 -6.40 -18.13
N ALA A 178 4.60 -6.13 -16.85
CA ALA A 178 3.45 -6.71 -16.14
C ALA A 178 2.10 -6.28 -16.74
N LEU A 179 1.97 -5.00 -17.12
CA LEU A 179 0.78 -4.48 -17.79
C LEU A 179 0.57 -5.16 -19.16
N GLN A 180 1.63 -5.29 -19.96
CA GLN A 180 1.56 -5.95 -21.26
C GLN A 180 1.26 -7.45 -21.17
N ALA A 181 1.69 -8.09 -20.07
CA ALA A 181 1.42 -9.50 -19.81
C ALA A 181 0.03 -9.75 -19.18
N GLY A 182 -0.76 -8.70 -18.88
CA GLY A 182 -2.08 -8.83 -18.26
C GLY A 182 -2.02 -9.18 -16.76
N TYR A 183 -0.88 -8.99 -16.08
CA TYR A 183 -0.71 -9.37 -14.68
C TYR A 183 -1.46 -8.47 -13.68
N PHE A 184 -2.09 -7.40 -14.17
CA PHE A 184 -2.94 -6.53 -13.36
C PHE A 184 -4.44 -6.79 -13.56
N ASP A 185 -4.83 -7.58 -14.56
CA ASP A 185 -6.24 -7.74 -14.95
C ASP A 185 -7.10 -8.32 -13.81
N ASP A 186 -6.59 -9.32 -13.10
CA ASP A 186 -7.32 -9.99 -12.02
C ASP A 186 -7.43 -9.13 -10.74
N GLU A 187 -6.57 -8.12 -10.56
CA GLU A 187 -6.60 -7.26 -9.40
C GLU A 187 -7.42 -5.98 -9.58
N LEU A 188 -7.69 -5.59 -10.84
CA LEU A 188 -8.38 -4.35 -11.14
C LEU A 188 -9.91 -4.50 -11.06
N ALA A 189 -10.54 -3.60 -10.33
CA ALA A 189 -11.97 -3.34 -10.38
C ALA A 189 -12.18 -1.99 -11.07
N PRO A 190 -12.83 -1.95 -12.24
CA PRO A 190 -13.17 -0.70 -12.90
C PRO A 190 -14.02 0.21 -12.01
N ILE A 191 -13.81 1.50 -12.13
CA ILE A 191 -14.59 2.51 -11.41
C ILE A 191 -15.54 3.19 -12.37
N SER A 192 -16.82 3.01 -12.13
CA SER A 192 -17.89 3.63 -12.91
C SER A 192 -18.08 5.08 -12.51
N LYS A 193 -18.18 5.94 -13.51
CA LYS A 193 -18.57 7.35 -13.43
C LYS A 193 -19.82 7.55 -14.29
N PRO A 194 -20.57 8.66 -14.15
CA PRO A 194 -21.80 8.91 -14.94
C PRO A 194 -21.60 8.76 -16.46
N ASP A 195 -20.43 9.16 -16.97
CA ASP A 195 -20.18 9.25 -18.42
C ASP A 195 -19.15 8.23 -18.93
N CYS A 196 -18.42 7.52 -18.04
CA CYS A 196 -17.38 6.59 -18.44
C CYS A 196 -17.00 5.62 -17.32
N GLU A 197 -16.18 4.64 -17.65
CA GLU A 197 -15.51 3.79 -16.68
C GLU A 197 -14.00 3.97 -16.74
N ILE A 198 -13.34 3.92 -15.60
CA ILE A 198 -11.89 3.96 -15.47
C ILE A 198 -11.38 2.54 -15.25
N HIS A 199 -10.61 2.01 -16.20
CA HIS A 199 -10.19 0.61 -16.23
C HIS A 199 -8.70 0.40 -15.97
N GLN A 200 -7.86 1.44 -16.11
CA GLN A 200 -6.40 1.29 -16.15
C GLN A 200 -5.68 2.29 -15.27
N ASP A 201 -4.55 1.86 -14.74
CA ASP A 201 -3.58 2.73 -14.09
C ASP A 201 -3.05 3.78 -15.07
N ASP A 202 -2.86 5.02 -14.60
CA ASP A 202 -2.32 6.11 -15.43
C ASP A 202 -0.96 6.65 -14.97
N CYS A 203 -0.38 6.03 -13.96
CA CYS A 203 0.93 6.43 -13.44
C CYS A 203 2.10 5.78 -14.19
N ILE A 204 1.90 4.59 -14.79
CA ILE A 204 2.92 3.84 -15.52
C ILE A 204 3.35 4.63 -16.77
N ARG A 205 4.66 4.72 -16.99
CA ARG A 205 5.25 5.49 -18.10
C ARG A 205 6.18 4.60 -18.91
N PRO A 206 5.67 3.91 -19.95
CA PRO A 206 6.47 3.01 -20.79
C PRO A 206 7.63 3.71 -21.51
N GLU A 207 7.44 4.99 -21.86
CA GLU A 207 8.41 5.79 -22.62
C GLU A 207 9.48 6.46 -21.75
N THR A 208 9.51 6.16 -20.42
CA THR A 208 10.49 6.80 -19.55
C THR A 208 11.91 6.35 -19.83
N SER A 209 12.89 7.25 -19.72
CA SER A 209 14.30 6.98 -19.98
C SER A 209 15.19 7.76 -19.01
N LEU A 210 16.42 7.30 -18.82
CA LEU A 210 17.40 8.03 -18.01
C LEU A 210 17.64 9.44 -18.55
N GLU A 211 17.67 9.62 -19.87
CA GLU A 211 17.83 10.91 -20.52
C GLU A 211 16.69 11.87 -20.12
N SER A 212 15.42 11.42 -20.22
CA SER A 212 14.27 12.25 -19.85
C SER A 212 14.23 12.60 -18.36
N MET A 213 14.69 11.70 -17.48
CA MET A 213 14.76 11.93 -16.04
C MET A 213 15.88 12.90 -15.67
N SER A 214 17.04 12.83 -16.32
CA SER A 214 18.21 13.64 -16.00
C SER A 214 17.97 15.17 -16.12
N HIS A 215 17.00 15.57 -16.95
CA HIS A 215 16.63 16.97 -17.15
C HIS A 215 15.63 17.52 -16.11
N LEU A 216 15.09 16.66 -15.23
CA LEU A 216 14.12 17.12 -14.22
C LEU A 216 14.83 17.90 -13.11
N PRO A 217 14.25 19.01 -12.62
CA PRO A 217 14.79 19.70 -11.46
C PRO A 217 14.60 18.88 -10.18
N PRO A 218 15.43 19.09 -9.15
CA PRO A 218 15.16 18.62 -7.80
C PRO A 218 13.76 19.06 -7.34
N ALA A 219 13.04 18.16 -6.65
CA ALA A 219 11.64 18.40 -6.32
C ALA A 219 11.43 19.00 -4.92
N PHE A 220 12.38 18.85 -4.01
CA PHE A 220 12.16 19.15 -2.59
C PHE A 220 13.17 20.11 -1.98
N THR A 221 14.42 20.08 -2.43
CA THR A 221 15.51 20.93 -1.93
C THR A 221 16.31 21.45 -3.10
N GLU A 222 16.70 22.73 -3.07
CA GLU A 222 17.60 23.30 -4.05
C GLU A 222 18.97 22.56 -4.00
N GLY A 223 19.43 22.12 -5.16
CA GLY A 223 20.64 21.29 -5.24
C GLY A 223 20.48 19.84 -4.77
N GLY A 224 19.26 19.41 -4.39
CA GLY A 224 18.96 18.04 -3.99
C GLY A 224 19.04 17.04 -5.14
N SER A 225 18.92 15.77 -4.80
CA SER A 225 19.04 14.64 -5.74
C SER A 225 17.69 14.00 -6.09
N VAL A 226 16.68 14.19 -5.24
CA VAL A 226 15.35 13.58 -5.39
C VAL A 226 14.49 14.40 -6.35
N THR A 227 13.94 13.75 -7.36
CA THR A 227 13.11 14.37 -8.39
C THR A 227 11.69 13.83 -8.40
N ALA A 228 10.83 14.43 -9.21
CA ALA A 228 9.48 13.89 -9.44
C ALA A 228 9.51 12.48 -10.06
N ALA A 229 10.53 12.12 -10.83
CA ALA A 229 10.67 10.80 -11.44
C ALA A 229 11.18 9.74 -10.46
N THR A 230 11.88 10.15 -9.38
CA THR A 230 12.41 9.25 -8.35
C THR A 230 11.54 9.18 -7.09
N SER A 231 10.32 9.69 -7.20
CA SER A 231 9.30 9.76 -6.15
C SER A 231 8.01 9.13 -6.64
N SER A 232 7.29 8.44 -5.77
CA SER A 232 5.93 7.99 -6.10
C SER A 232 5.03 9.20 -6.38
N PRO A 233 4.19 9.17 -7.42
CA PRO A 233 3.28 10.27 -7.73
C PRO A 233 2.19 10.41 -6.66
N LEU A 234 1.67 11.62 -6.48
CA LEU A 234 0.41 11.81 -5.75
C LEU A 234 -0.68 11.05 -6.48
N THR A 235 -1.42 10.21 -5.78
CA THR A 235 -2.28 9.20 -6.41
C THR A 235 -3.63 9.09 -5.71
N ASP A 236 -4.67 8.91 -6.49
CA ASP A 236 -6.01 8.51 -6.05
C ASP A 236 -6.19 7.02 -6.25
N GLY A 237 -6.79 6.32 -5.27
CA GLY A 237 -7.05 4.90 -5.40
C GLY A 237 -7.51 4.23 -4.10
N THR A 238 -7.99 3.02 -4.25
CA THR A 238 -8.45 2.16 -3.16
C THR A 238 -8.07 0.71 -3.43
N ALA A 239 -7.88 -0.07 -2.36
CA ALA A 239 -7.64 -1.51 -2.44
C ALA A 239 -8.29 -2.21 -1.26
N PHE A 240 -8.91 -3.36 -1.51
CA PHE A 240 -9.57 -4.20 -0.51
C PHE A 240 -9.17 -5.66 -0.66
N SER A 241 -9.16 -6.37 0.46
CA SER A 241 -8.93 -7.81 0.56
C SER A 241 -9.98 -8.46 1.44
N LEU A 242 -10.29 -9.71 1.14
CA LEU A 242 -11.09 -10.58 1.99
C LEU A 242 -10.15 -11.41 2.86
N VAL A 243 -10.20 -11.19 4.18
CA VAL A 243 -9.36 -11.86 5.17
C VAL A 243 -10.24 -12.70 6.07
N CYS A 244 -10.02 -14.02 6.08
CA CYS A 244 -10.88 -14.96 6.81
C CYS A 244 -10.05 -15.89 7.72
N SER A 245 -10.73 -16.57 8.63
CA SER A 245 -10.17 -17.81 9.19
C SER A 245 -10.11 -18.88 8.08
N GLU A 246 -9.06 -19.69 8.06
CA GLU A 246 -8.93 -20.80 7.11
C GLU A 246 -10.15 -21.73 7.15
N LYS A 247 -10.67 -22.00 8.36
CA LYS A 247 -11.89 -22.77 8.58
C LYS A 247 -13.11 -22.14 7.90
N PHE A 248 -13.30 -20.84 8.05
CA PHE A 248 -14.41 -20.12 7.42
C PHE A 248 -14.27 -20.16 5.88
N ALA A 249 -13.07 -19.92 5.36
CA ALA A 249 -12.82 -19.97 3.93
C ALA A 249 -13.23 -21.33 3.34
N LEU A 250 -12.73 -22.42 3.92
CA LEU A 250 -13.07 -23.78 3.46
C LEU A 250 -14.57 -24.09 3.58
N ALA A 251 -15.22 -23.68 4.66
CA ALA A 251 -16.64 -23.91 4.89
C ALA A 251 -17.55 -23.17 3.87
N ASN A 252 -17.07 -22.06 3.32
CA ASN A 252 -17.79 -21.25 2.32
C ASN A 252 -17.29 -21.45 0.89
N GLY A 253 -16.44 -22.48 0.63
CA GLY A 253 -15.95 -22.80 -0.71
C GLY A 253 -14.97 -21.78 -1.28
N LEU A 254 -14.35 -20.96 -0.42
CA LEU A 254 -13.35 -19.97 -0.80
C LEU A 254 -11.96 -20.61 -0.85
N THR A 255 -11.13 -20.15 -1.78
CA THR A 255 -9.76 -20.67 -1.94
C THR A 255 -8.76 -19.65 -1.37
N PRO A 256 -8.09 -19.96 -0.24
CA PRO A 256 -7.05 -19.10 0.28
C PRO A 256 -5.85 -18.98 -0.68
N ILE A 257 -5.30 -17.78 -0.81
CA ILE A 257 -4.09 -17.52 -1.62
C ILE A 257 -2.83 -17.47 -0.75
N ALA A 258 -2.93 -16.88 0.45
CA ALA A 258 -1.82 -16.85 1.40
C ALA A 258 -2.33 -16.73 2.84
N ALA A 259 -1.55 -17.25 3.78
CA ALA A 259 -1.76 -17.05 5.21
C ALA A 259 -0.94 -15.87 5.71
N VAL A 260 -1.51 -15.10 6.64
CA VAL A 260 -0.79 -14.06 7.40
C VAL A 260 -0.10 -14.75 8.58
N ILE A 261 1.21 -14.87 8.52
CA ILE A 261 2.02 -15.58 9.52
C ILE A 261 2.41 -14.67 10.68
N ALA A 262 2.88 -13.48 10.36
CA ALA A 262 3.28 -12.49 11.36
C ALA A 262 3.13 -11.07 10.81
N GLY A 263 3.04 -10.11 11.73
CA GLY A 263 3.09 -8.68 11.44
C GLY A 263 4.05 -7.97 12.37
N ALA A 264 4.68 -6.90 11.89
CA ALA A 264 5.56 -6.06 12.69
C ALA A 264 5.35 -4.58 12.37
N ILE A 265 5.46 -3.76 13.41
CA ILE A 265 5.42 -2.30 13.32
C ILE A 265 6.55 -1.78 14.19
N THR A 266 7.34 -0.86 13.65
CA THR A 266 8.50 -0.27 14.33
C THR A 266 8.50 1.24 14.22
N GLY A 267 9.16 1.92 15.15
CA GLY A 267 9.48 3.34 15.08
C GLY A 267 10.91 3.58 14.65
N CYS A 268 11.15 4.71 13.97
CA CYS A 268 12.47 5.20 13.61
C CYS A 268 12.49 6.74 13.66
N PRO A 269 13.64 7.41 13.52
CA PRO A 269 13.69 8.86 13.44
C PRO A 269 12.78 9.39 12.30
N PRO A 270 11.91 10.39 12.56
CA PRO A 270 10.96 10.86 11.57
C PRO A 270 11.59 11.43 10.30
N ASP A 271 12.73 12.06 10.41
CA ASP A 271 13.53 12.61 9.32
C ASP A 271 14.26 11.56 8.48
N LEU A 272 14.26 10.31 8.95
CA LEU A 272 14.76 9.11 8.27
C LEU A 272 13.67 8.04 8.10
N MET A 273 12.40 8.43 8.00
CA MET A 273 11.27 7.50 7.95
C MET A 273 11.42 6.43 6.85
N GLY A 274 12.15 6.74 5.79
CA GLY A 274 12.43 5.82 4.68
C GLY A 274 13.14 4.53 5.11
N LEU A 275 13.82 4.54 6.26
CA LEU A 275 14.51 3.36 6.80
C LEU A 275 13.59 2.44 7.64
N GLY A 276 12.36 2.86 7.92
CA GLY A 276 11.39 2.08 8.69
C GLY A 276 11.18 0.63 8.21
N PRO A 277 11.17 0.34 6.90
CA PRO A 277 11.05 -1.03 6.40
C PRO A 277 12.14 -1.98 6.90
N ILE A 278 13.34 -1.49 7.19
CA ILE A 278 14.47 -2.32 7.63
C ILE A 278 14.13 -3.00 8.95
N SER A 279 13.91 -2.21 9.99
CA SER A 279 13.59 -2.74 11.33
C SER A 279 12.25 -3.48 11.37
N ALA A 280 11.27 -3.07 10.55
CA ALA A 280 9.99 -3.79 10.45
C ALA A 280 10.17 -5.18 9.80
N THR A 281 11.00 -5.27 8.76
CA THR A 281 11.31 -6.55 8.09
C THR A 281 12.11 -7.48 9.01
N GLU A 282 13.14 -6.98 9.69
CA GLU A 282 13.90 -7.77 10.66
C GLU A 282 13.00 -8.33 11.77
N LEU A 283 12.12 -7.48 12.32
CA LEU A 283 11.21 -7.90 13.39
C LEU A 283 10.15 -8.89 12.90
N VAL A 284 9.61 -8.74 11.68
CA VAL A 284 8.61 -9.67 11.16
C VAL A 284 9.24 -11.03 10.84
N LEU A 285 10.47 -11.07 10.32
CA LEU A 285 11.22 -12.29 10.11
C LEU A 285 11.47 -13.02 11.44
N GLN A 286 11.92 -12.30 12.47
CA GLN A 286 12.07 -12.87 13.82
C GLN A 286 10.77 -13.47 14.35
N ARG A 287 9.63 -12.77 14.18
CA ARG A 287 8.31 -13.26 14.63
C ARG A 287 7.81 -14.46 13.83
N ALA A 288 8.13 -14.53 12.56
CA ALA A 288 7.80 -15.65 11.70
C ALA A 288 8.73 -16.85 11.92
N GLY A 289 9.88 -16.66 12.58
CA GLY A 289 10.93 -17.67 12.72
C GLY A 289 11.63 -17.97 11.40
N TRP A 290 11.76 -16.97 10.53
CA TRP A 290 12.36 -17.08 9.21
C TRP A 290 13.69 -16.30 9.15
N GLU A 291 14.61 -16.83 8.34
CA GLU A 291 15.76 -16.09 7.87
C GLU A 291 15.40 -15.39 6.56
N ILE A 292 16.15 -14.35 6.19
CA ILE A 292 15.89 -13.60 4.96
C ILE A 292 16.04 -14.48 3.70
N SER A 293 16.90 -15.48 3.74
CA SER A 293 17.10 -16.48 2.68
C SER A 293 15.94 -17.47 2.52
N ASP A 294 15.00 -17.51 3.46
CA ASP A 294 13.80 -18.33 3.38
C ASP A 294 12.67 -17.66 2.56
N VAL A 295 12.87 -16.39 2.18
CA VAL A 295 11.84 -15.56 1.53
C VAL A 295 12.04 -15.56 0.03
N ASP A 296 11.03 -15.95 -0.71
CA ASP A 296 11.06 -16.08 -2.17
C ASP A 296 10.83 -14.76 -2.91
N LEU A 297 10.11 -13.81 -2.29
CA LEU A 297 9.87 -12.49 -2.87
C LEU A 297 9.54 -11.42 -1.83
N PHE A 298 9.77 -10.16 -2.22
CA PHE A 298 9.52 -8.99 -1.39
C PHE A 298 8.67 -7.96 -2.15
N GLU A 299 7.61 -7.47 -1.54
CA GLU A 299 6.90 -6.26 -1.96
C GLU A 299 7.28 -5.12 -1.02
N LEU A 300 8.17 -4.25 -1.46
CA LEU A 300 8.64 -3.05 -0.77
C LEU A 300 7.97 -1.83 -1.39
N ASN A 301 7.19 -1.08 -0.62
CA ASN A 301 6.58 0.13 -1.14
C ASN A 301 7.64 1.18 -1.52
N GLU A 302 7.63 1.62 -2.77
CA GLU A 302 8.56 2.58 -3.34
C GLU A 302 8.04 4.02 -3.13
N ALA A 303 8.09 4.53 -1.90
CA ALA A 303 7.73 5.93 -1.68
C ALA A 303 8.72 6.87 -2.40
N PHE A 304 10.01 6.51 -2.36
CA PHE A 304 11.12 7.17 -3.04
C PHE A 304 12.19 6.15 -3.45
N SER A 305 12.89 6.41 -4.55
CA SER A 305 14.00 5.56 -4.99
C SER A 305 15.11 5.47 -3.95
N SER A 306 15.52 6.60 -3.37
CA SER A 306 16.61 6.65 -2.36
C SER A 306 16.32 5.73 -1.18
N GLN A 307 15.11 5.80 -0.64
CA GLN A 307 14.65 4.97 0.46
C GLN A 307 14.64 3.47 0.08
N SER A 308 14.11 3.15 -1.09
CA SER A 308 13.99 1.75 -1.54
C SER A 308 15.36 1.12 -1.78
N ILE A 309 16.29 1.85 -2.41
CA ILE A 309 17.67 1.40 -2.64
C ILE A 309 18.36 1.07 -1.32
N VAL A 310 18.24 1.95 -0.32
CA VAL A 310 18.87 1.72 1.00
C VAL A 310 18.27 0.51 1.69
N CYS A 311 16.94 0.35 1.67
CA CYS A 311 16.29 -0.83 2.24
C CYS A 311 16.77 -2.13 1.58
N VAL A 312 16.81 -2.18 0.25
CA VAL A 312 17.30 -3.35 -0.51
C VAL A 312 18.76 -3.66 -0.14
N LYS A 313 19.63 -2.64 -0.10
CA LYS A 313 21.05 -2.82 0.23
C LYS A 313 21.26 -3.28 1.69
N GLN A 314 20.60 -2.65 2.65
CA GLN A 314 20.82 -2.95 4.08
C GLN A 314 20.24 -4.30 4.50
N LEU A 315 19.10 -4.69 3.93
CA LEU A 315 18.52 -6.01 4.14
C LEU A 315 19.22 -7.11 3.34
N GLY A 316 20.14 -6.77 2.43
CA GLY A 316 20.83 -7.73 1.57
C GLY A 316 19.91 -8.45 0.59
N LEU A 317 18.85 -7.79 0.13
CA LEU A 317 17.88 -8.38 -0.79
C LEU A 317 18.46 -8.51 -2.20
N ASP A 318 18.12 -9.60 -2.88
CA ASP A 318 18.30 -9.68 -4.33
C ASP A 318 17.27 -8.74 -5.02
N PRO A 319 17.70 -7.71 -5.77
CA PRO A 319 16.79 -6.81 -6.46
C PRO A 319 15.84 -7.50 -7.45
N GLN A 320 16.17 -8.71 -7.91
CA GLN A 320 15.31 -9.49 -8.79
C GLN A 320 14.09 -10.08 -8.06
N LEU A 321 14.17 -10.25 -6.74
CA LEU A 321 13.08 -10.74 -5.90
C LEU A 321 12.22 -9.61 -5.33
N VAL A 322 12.55 -8.34 -5.61
CA VAL A 322 11.83 -7.18 -5.09
C VAL A 322 10.93 -6.59 -6.16
N ASN A 323 9.64 -6.40 -5.83
CA ASN A 323 8.65 -5.73 -6.68
C ASN A 323 8.66 -6.29 -8.11
N LEU A 324 8.28 -7.55 -8.27
CA LEU A 324 8.39 -8.26 -9.55
C LEU A 324 7.61 -7.58 -10.68
N ASP A 325 6.48 -6.95 -10.35
CA ASP A 325 5.62 -6.24 -11.30
C ASP A 325 5.78 -4.71 -11.24
N GLY A 326 6.93 -4.23 -10.75
CA GLY A 326 7.13 -2.81 -10.46
C GLY A 326 6.49 -2.38 -9.15
N GLY A 327 6.79 -1.17 -8.72
CA GLY A 327 6.33 -0.64 -7.43
C GLY A 327 5.66 0.73 -7.54
N ALA A 328 5.56 1.41 -6.42
CA ALA A 328 4.76 2.63 -6.29
C ALA A 328 5.29 3.84 -7.10
N ILE A 329 6.55 3.85 -7.49
CA ILE A 329 7.08 4.89 -8.39
C ILE A 329 6.38 4.81 -9.74
N ALA A 330 6.16 3.60 -10.25
CA ALA A 330 5.49 3.36 -11.51
C ALA A 330 3.96 3.30 -11.39
N ILE A 331 3.44 2.54 -10.43
CA ILE A 331 2.01 2.23 -10.30
C ILE A 331 1.26 3.34 -9.55
N GLY A 332 1.92 4.03 -8.61
CA GLY A 332 1.29 5.03 -7.75
C GLY A 332 1.22 4.62 -6.28
N HIS A 333 0.97 5.63 -5.41
CA HIS A 333 0.96 5.48 -3.96
C HIS A 333 -0.22 6.23 -3.31
N PRO A 334 -1.47 5.75 -3.48
CA PRO A 334 -2.58 6.26 -2.68
C PRO A 334 -2.38 5.79 -1.24
N LEU A 335 -2.02 6.73 -0.35
CA LEU A 335 -1.39 6.45 0.96
C LEU A 335 -2.13 5.38 1.76
N GLY A 336 -3.41 5.62 2.05
CA GLY A 336 -4.25 4.71 2.85
C GLY A 336 -4.47 3.34 2.20
N ALA A 337 -4.42 3.24 0.87
CA ALA A 337 -4.68 2.01 0.11
C ALA A 337 -3.43 1.15 -0.12
N SER A 338 -2.25 1.76 -0.13
CA SER A 338 -1.02 1.08 -0.57
C SER A 338 -0.63 -0.14 0.25
N GLY A 339 -0.92 -0.12 1.57
CA GLY A 339 -0.61 -1.26 2.43
C GLY A 339 -1.34 -2.54 2.01
N ALA A 340 -2.62 -2.45 1.63
CA ALA A 340 -3.37 -3.57 1.09
C ALA A 340 -2.82 -4.00 -0.28
N ARG A 341 -2.51 -3.03 -1.17
CA ARG A 341 -1.92 -3.32 -2.47
C ARG A 341 -0.62 -4.14 -2.34
N VAL A 342 0.35 -3.69 -1.55
CA VAL A 342 1.64 -4.40 -1.44
C VAL A 342 1.48 -5.77 -0.75
N THR A 343 0.62 -5.86 0.28
CA THR A 343 0.39 -7.13 0.98
C THR A 343 -0.28 -8.16 0.08
N CYS A 344 -1.34 -7.77 -0.62
CA CYS A 344 -2.10 -8.68 -1.46
C CYS A 344 -1.36 -9.01 -2.77
N LYS A 345 -0.60 -8.06 -3.32
CA LYS A 345 0.29 -8.33 -4.45
C LYS A 345 1.33 -9.39 -4.11
N ALA A 346 1.96 -9.30 -2.94
CA ALA A 346 2.88 -10.33 -2.45
C ALA A 346 2.20 -11.71 -2.38
N ALA A 347 0.97 -11.78 -1.86
CA ALA A 347 0.19 -13.02 -1.83
C ALA A 347 -0.09 -13.58 -3.22
N SER A 348 -0.53 -12.75 -4.17
CA SER A 348 -0.80 -13.17 -5.55
C SER A 348 0.46 -13.62 -6.28
N LEU A 349 1.58 -12.94 -6.04
CA LEU A 349 2.88 -13.31 -6.62
C LEU A 349 3.34 -14.70 -6.15
N LEU A 350 3.12 -15.07 -4.90
CA LEU A 350 3.41 -16.43 -4.42
C LEU A 350 2.67 -17.50 -5.25
N THR A 351 1.39 -17.26 -5.56
CA THR A 351 0.61 -18.16 -6.40
C THR A 351 1.15 -18.21 -7.82
N ARG A 352 1.43 -17.06 -8.42
CA ARG A 352 1.89 -16.97 -9.81
C ARG A 352 3.30 -17.55 -10.03
N THR A 353 4.21 -17.31 -9.09
CA THR A 353 5.61 -17.76 -9.20
C THR A 353 5.87 -19.16 -8.67
N GLY A 354 4.95 -19.71 -7.89
CA GLY A 354 5.15 -20.96 -7.16
C GLY A 354 5.97 -20.82 -5.88
N GLY A 355 6.30 -19.58 -5.48
CA GLY A 355 6.99 -19.28 -4.21
C GLY A 355 6.17 -19.70 -2.98
N GLN A 356 6.82 -19.80 -1.83
CA GLN A 356 6.19 -20.23 -0.57
C GLN A 356 6.05 -19.07 0.40
N ARG A 357 7.05 -18.18 0.51
CA ARG A 357 7.16 -17.15 1.53
C ARG A 357 7.40 -15.78 0.93
N ALA A 358 6.66 -14.80 1.40
CA ALA A 358 6.81 -13.42 0.98
C ALA A 358 6.81 -12.45 2.15
N ILE A 359 7.51 -11.33 1.99
CA ILE A 359 7.41 -10.18 2.90
C ILE A 359 6.85 -8.99 2.13
N ALA A 360 5.80 -8.39 2.67
CA ALA A 360 5.32 -7.08 2.27
C ALA A 360 5.74 -6.05 3.31
N THR A 361 6.39 -4.95 2.91
CA THR A 361 6.91 -3.94 3.86
C THR A 361 6.82 -2.54 3.29
N MET A 362 6.70 -1.55 4.17
CA MET A 362 6.63 -0.14 3.77
C MET A 362 7.07 0.83 4.85
N CYS A 363 7.61 1.95 4.42
CA CYS A 363 7.87 3.11 5.26
C CYS A 363 6.57 3.88 5.53
N ILE A 364 6.55 4.60 6.65
CA ILE A 364 5.38 5.36 7.09
C ILE A 364 5.86 6.73 7.58
N GLY A 365 5.19 7.77 7.13
CA GLY A 365 5.44 9.13 7.60
C GLY A 365 5.38 9.24 9.13
N GLY A 366 6.13 10.19 9.71
CA GLY A 366 6.26 10.33 11.15
C GLY A 366 7.27 9.36 11.79
N GLY A 367 8.06 8.63 10.97
CA GLY A 367 9.14 7.76 11.46
C GLY A 367 8.66 6.39 11.90
N MET A 368 8.08 5.61 11.00
CA MET A 368 7.62 4.24 11.27
C MET A 368 7.88 3.32 10.08
N GLY A 369 7.91 2.01 10.36
CA GLY A 369 7.85 0.94 9.37
C GLY A 369 6.79 -0.10 9.74
N ILE A 370 6.25 -0.78 8.74
CA ILE A 370 5.32 -1.90 8.91
C ILE A 370 5.68 -3.02 7.94
N ALA A 371 5.55 -4.27 8.38
CA ALA A 371 5.80 -5.44 7.56
C ALA A 371 4.83 -6.58 7.89
N THR A 372 4.54 -7.40 6.88
CA THR A 372 3.70 -8.60 6.96
C THR A 372 4.44 -9.77 6.35
N ALA A 373 4.53 -10.89 7.06
CA ALA A 373 5.02 -12.17 6.56
C ALA A 373 3.85 -13.02 6.06
N LEU A 374 3.96 -13.50 4.83
CA LEU A 374 2.93 -14.27 4.14
C LEU A 374 3.48 -15.64 3.73
N GLU A 375 2.66 -16.68 3.85
CA GLU A 375 2.97 -18.02 3.38
C GLU A 375 1.85 -18.51 2.47
N ARG A 376 2.21 -19.05 1.31
CA ARG A 376 1.23 -19.63 0.38
C ARG A 376 0.50 -20.81 1.05
N VAL A 377 -0.81 -20.91 0.80
CA VAL A 377 -1.66 -21.99 1.30
C VAL A 377 -1.79 -23.10 0.28
#